data_738b431d403fa4dc7ec6a5c3f4d42799
#
_entry.id   738b431d403fa4dc7ec6a5c3f4d42799
#
_cell.length_a   1.000
_cell.length_b   1.000
_cell.length_c   1.000
_cell.angle_alpha   90.00
_cell.angle_beta   90.00
_cell.angle_gamma   90.00
#
_symmetry.space_group_name_H-M   'P 1'
#
loop_
_entity.id
_entity.type
_entity.pdbx_description
1 polymer ?
#
loop_
_entity_poly.entity_id
_entity_poly.type
_entity_poly.pdbx_seq_one_letter_code
_entity_poly.pdbx_strand_id
1 'polypeptide(L)'
;MTGKKLLENEILDWIDNFQDLKIKDGKTIRELLFYNEIPLWWFVRPLILNPTLLQIAKDLKSGKTLVKEETSIVKLFSAERYIQFKQLIRKQLGKKIYGESNNEGDKVIVFTLTKSWKESLVPEFDNKRDDSLVGSTIEALKDKKLNVLCVDIDYSRSTNLDIVREKIKNGHITIEAYFTRESEDKAFEGIVKIKKLWNELKADQKFKDLFVYNNVNIWEFLKSRLDNIFSELYLYSIIRYIEAVNNLVEVEKPKALLTSIENAYFGLAAIYVCRPKGIPVIGIQHAMITPVTPGYIHKKIADSIDSLDCPVVDKFATYGDSTKEILTKISCYSEDSIVITGQPKYDIITKIKSSFNREEFCKKWGIDPNRKIAMLLTQILSSEEERSIYLRNVLKAFKEFPEIQVVIKPKANEEWHKQVLVEEGVTDGVVLPNINAYEPMYISDFVSTVSSTAAVEAMFFDKPVLIVNLTNRSDALPLIQSGATVAVTDVKDLATSVKKILYDKETHELLAKAREKFVNDQVYKLDGKSSERVAELVESLINKKEK
;
A
#
# COMPACT_ATOMS: atom_id res chain seq x y z
N MET A 1 -1.38 2.55 24.36
CA MET A 1 -2.07 2.41 23.06
C MET A 1 -3.08 3.53 22.93
N THR A 2 -3.12 4.24 21.80
CA THR A 2 -4.15 5.24 21.55
C THR A 2 -5.51 4.55 21.35
N GLY A 3 -6.62 5.19 21.70
CA GLY A 3 -7.97 4.59 21.60
C GLY A 3 -8.33 4.04 20.22
N LYS A 4 -7.71 4.56 19.14
CA LYS A 4 -7.88 4.07 17.77
C LYS A 4 -7.20 2.70 17.56
N LYS A 5 -5.97 2.50 18.04
CA LYS A 5 -5.28 1.19 17.95
C LYS A 5 -6.00 0.11 18.77
N LEU A 6 -6.63 0.49 19.87
CA LEU A 6 -7.45 -0.42 20.67
C LEU A 6 -8.68 -0.89 19.85
N LEU A 7 -9.34 0.03 19.18
CA LEU A 7 -10.52 -0.27 18.35
C LEU A 7 -10.17 -1.15 17.14
N GLU A 8 -9.07 -0.86 16.46
CA GLU A 8 -8.61 -1.67 15.32
C GLU A 8 -8.26 -3.11 15.74
N ASN A 9 -7.65 -3.29 16.91
CA ASN A 9 -7.42 -4.63 17.48
C ASN A 9 -8.73 -5.37 17.83
N GLU A 10 -9.69 -4.69 18.47
CA GLU A 10 -10.99 -5.29 18.79
C GLU A 10 -11.73 -5.77 17.55
N ILE A 11 -11.63 -5.03 16.44
CA ILE A 11 -12.25 -5.41 15.17
C ILE A 11 -11.55 -6.61 14.54
N LEU A 12 -10.21 -6.67 14.61
CA LEU A 12 -9.46 -7.83 14.16
C LEU A 12 -9.80 -9.06 14.98
N ASP A 13 -9.91 -8.92 16.30
CA ASP A 13 -10.30 -10.02 17.19
C ASP A 13 -11.74 -10.48 16.91
N TRP A 14 -12.64 -9.54 16.61
CA TRP A 14 -14.02 -9.87 16.23
C TRP A 14 -14.08 -10.70 14.95
N ILE A 15 -13.40 -10.30 13.86
CA ILE A 15 -13.43 -11.03 12.59
C ILE A 15 -12.73 -12.39 12.71
N ASP A 16 -11.65 -12.48 13.50
CA ASP A 16 -10.93 -13.73 13.73
C ASP A 16 -11.76 -14.71 14.59
N ASN A 17 -12.61 -14.20 15.49
CA ASN A 17 -13.59 -15.02 16.20
C ASN A 17 -14.76 -15.42 15.29
N PHE A 18 -15.27 -14.49 14.46
CA PHE A 18 -16.38 -14.75 13.54
C PHE A 18 -16.04 -15.85 12.54
N GLN A 19 -14.82 -15.86 11.99
CA GLN A 19 -14.42 -16.86 10.99
C GLN A 19 -14.40 -18.30 11.53
N ASP A 20 -14.30 -18.49 12.84
CA ASP A 20 -14.27 -19.80 13.51
C ASP A 20 -15.65 -20.28 13.97
N LEU A 21 -16.69 -19.42 13.85
CA LEU A 21 -18.05 -19.80 14.20
C LEU A 21 -18.61 -20.86 13.23
N LYS A 22 -19.30 -21.84 13.78
CA LYS A 22 -20.04 -22.83 12.98
C LYS A 22 -21.33 -22.20 12.44
N ILE A 23 -21.40 -22.09 11.13
CA ILE A 23 -22.44 -21.32 10.43
C ILE A 23 -23.53 -22.25 9.87
N LYS A 24 -23.11 -23.28 9.11
CA LYS A 24 -24.02 -24.19 8.44
C LYS A 24 -23.44 -25.59 8.41
N ASP A 25 -24.24 -26.60 8.72
CA ASP A 25 -23.86 -28.02 8.71
C ASP A 25 -22.56 -28.31 9.50
N GLY A 26 -22.36 -27.58 10.61
CA GLY A 26 -21.17 -27.66 11.44
C GLY A 26 -19.91 -27.06 10.83
N LYS A 27 -20.01 -26.38 9.69
CA LYS A 27 -18.89 -25.74 8.97
C LYS A 27 -18.80 -24.24 9.26
N THR A 28 -17.58 -23.74 9.27
CA THR A 28 -17.27 -22.31 9.37
C THR A 28 -17.43 -21.60 8.03
N ILE A 29 -17.36 -20.26 8.00
CA ILE A 29 -17.38 -19.49 6.74
C ILE A 29 -16.18 -19.84 5.85
N ARG A 30 -15.03 -20.14 6.44
CA ARG A 30 -13.84 -20.56 5.71
C ARG A 30 -14.05 -21.89 5.00
N GLU A 31 -14.71 -22.84 5.67
CA GLU A 31 -15.03 -24.17 5.15
C GLU A 31 -16.21 -24.20 4.17
N LEU A 32 -16.96 -23.14 4.06
CA LEU A 32 -18.11 -23.00 3.15
C LEU A 32 -17.78 -22.20 1.89
N LEU A 33 -16.89 -21.23 1.99
CA LEU A 33 -16.62 -20.26 0.92
C LEU A 33 -15.37 -20.65 0.12
N PHE A 34 -15.56 -21.57 -0.82
CA PHE A 34 -14.47 -22.10 -1.68
C PHE A 34 -14.77 -21.93 -3.17
N TYR A 35 -13.69 -21.81 -3.94
CA TYR A 35 -13.68 -21.98 -5.38
C TYR A 35 -12.53 -22.93 -5.75
N ASN A 36 -12.84 -24.15 -6.25
CA ASN A 36 -11.84 -25.14 -6.64
C ASN A 36 -10.72 -25.30 -5.57
N GLU A 37 -11.06 -25.67 -4.36
CA GLU A 37 -10.14 -25.80 -3.22
C GLU A 37 -9.49 -24.48 -2.71
N ILE A 38 -9.67 -23.36 -3.41
CA ILE A 38 -9.16 -22.05 -2.98
C ILE A 38 -10.13 -21.42 -1.98
N PRO A 39 -9.69 -21.13 -0.74
CA PRO A 39 -10.53 -20.51 0.27
C PRO A 39 -10.75 -19.02 -0.06
N LEU A 40 -11.96 -18.67 -0.52
CA LEU A 40 -12.31 -17.29 -0.88
C LEU A 40 -12.47 -16.36 0.33
N TRP A 41 -12.51 -16.90 1.53
CA TRP A 41 -12.60 -16.10 2.76
C TRP A 41 -11.49 -15.05 2.86
N TRP A 42 -10.27 -15.38 2.50
CA TRP A 42 -9.13 -14.47 2.56
C TRP A 42 -9.21 -13.30 1.58
N PHE A 43 -9.95 -13.46 0.50
CA PHE A 43 -10.27 -12.37 -0.44
C PHE A 43 -11.39 -11.45 0.08
N VAL A 44 -12.27 -11.98 0.90
CA VAL A 44 -13.46 -11.29 1.43
C VAL A 44 -13.18 -10.58 2.75
N ARG A 45 -12.41 -11.21 3.64
CA ARG A 45 -12.10 -10.71 4.99
C ARG A 45 -11.63 -9.24 5.02
N PRO A 46 -10.65 -8.80 4.21
CA PRO A 46 -10.23 -7.40 4.19
C PRO A 46 -11.32 -6.43 3.74
N LEU A 47 -12.23 -6.88 2.87
CA LEU A 47 -13.34 -6.06 2.36
C LEU A 47 -14.41 -5.82 3.43
N ILE A 48 -14.60 -6.75 4.35
CA ILE A 48 -15.51 -6.60 5.50
C ILE A 48 -14.89 -5.66 6.54
N LEU A 49 -13.61 -5.84 6.83
CA LEU A 49 -12.91 -5.08 7.87
C LEU A 49 -12.86 -3.57 7.59
N ASN A 50 -12.66 -3.17 6.34
CA ASN A 50 -12.39 -1.78 5.99
C ASN A 50 -13.23 -1.30 4.78
N PRO A 51 -13.89 -0.12 4.83
CA PRO A 51 -13.97 0.81 5.98
C PRO A 51 -15.19 0.54 6.88
N THR A 52 -16.15 -0.29 6.45
CA THR A 52 -17.51 -0.34 7.02
C THR A 52 -17.54 -0.79 8.48
N LEU A 53 -16.89 -1.94 8.79
CA LEU A 53 -16.88 -2.44 10.16
C LEU A 53 -16.16 -1.50 11.13
N LEU A 54 -15.07 -0.88 10.67
CA LEU A 54 -14.35 0.12 11.46
C LEU A 54 -15.21 1.36 11.74
N GLN A 55 -16.04 1.79 10.78
CA GLN A 55 -16.94 2.92 10.97
C GLN A 55 -18.07 2.58 11.96
N ILE A 56 -18.68 1.41 11.80
CA ILE A 56 -19.70 0.91 12.74
C ILE A 56 -19.16 0.88 14.17
N ALA A 57 -17.96 0.35 14.36
CA ALA A 57 -17.33 0.27 15.67
C ALA A 57 -17.03 1.65 16.28
N LYS A 58 -16.61 2.62 15.47
CA LYS A 58 -16.41 4.03 15.91
C LYS A 58 -17.72 4.67 16.34
N ASP A 59 -18.77 4.50 15.55
CA ASP A 59 -20.07 5.11 15.82
C ASP A 59 -20.69 4.54 17.10
N LEU A 60 -20.61 3.22 17.29
CA LEU A 60 -21.05 2.57 18.55
C LEU A 60 -20.29 3.08 19.76
N LYS A 61 -18.96 3.20 19.70
CA LYS A 61 -18.15 3.71 20.82
C LYS A 61 -18.40 5.19 21.14
N SER A 62 -18.76 5.99 20.13
CA SER A 62 -19.08 7.40 20.30
C SER A 62 -20.54 7.66 20.67
N GLY A 63 -21.37 6.62 20.83
CA GLY A 63 -22.79 6.74 21.11
C GLY A 63 -23.61 7.32 19.96
N LYS A 64 -23.06 7.32 18.74
CA LYS A 64 -23.78 7.76 17.54
C LYS A 64 -24.75 6.70 17.05
N THR A 65 -25.87 7.16 16.52
CA THR A 65 -26.84 6.28 15.85
C THR A 65 -26.21 5.69 14.59
N LEU A 66 -26.26 4.37 14.47
CA LEU A 66 -25.78 3.69 13.26
C LEU A 66 -26.69 4.02 12.07
N VAL A 67 -26.07 4.35 10.94
CA VAL A 67 -26.77 4.66 9.69
C VAL A 67 -26.61 3.48 8.73
N LYS A 68 -27.73 3.05 8.14
CA LYS A 68 -27.69 2.02 7.08
C LYS A 68 -27.13 2.63 5.81
N GLU A 69 -26.08 2.01 5.25
CA GLU A 69 -25.61 2.37 3.91
C GLU A 69 -26.57 1.81 2.86
N GLU A 70 -27.25 2.68 2.13
CA GLU A 70 -27.98 2.31 0.92
C GLU A 70 -27.07 2.39 -0.29
N THR A 71 -26.71 1.24 -0.84
CA THR A 71 -25.93 1.21 -2.08
C THR A 71 -26.85 1.40 -3.27
N SER A 72 -26.67 2.47 -4.03
CA SER A 72 -27.44 2.69 -5.26
C SER A 72 -27.12 1.59 -6.29
N ILE A 73 -28.10 0.76 -6.59
CA ILE A 73 -28.01 -0.30 -7.61
C ILE A 73 -27.56 0.27 -8.97
N VAL A 74 -28.02 1.47 -9.33
CA VAL A 74 -27.63 2.17 -10.57
C VAL A 74 -26.15 2.49 -10.60
N LYS A 75 -25.57 2.97 -9.48
CA LYS A 75 -24.14 3.25 -9.38
C LYS A 75 -23.29 1.98 -9.46
N LEU A 76 -23.74 0.89 -8.88
CA LEU A 76 -23.06 -0.41 -8.97
C LEU A 76 -23.07 -0.92 -10.41
N PHE A 77 -24.22 -0.92 -11.07
CA PHE A 77 -24.37 -1.42 -12.43
C PHE A 77 -23.56 -0.62 -13.47
N SER A 78 -23.49 0.70 -13.32
CA SER A 78 -22.67 1.55 -14.17
C SER A 78 -21.18 1.32 -13.95
N ALA A 79 -20.73 1.12 -12.70
CA ALA A 79 -19.35 0.80 -12.37
C ALA A 79 -18.93 -0.57 -12.92
N GLU A 80 -19.81 -1.56 -12.84
CA GLU A 80 -19.58 -2.90 -13.36
C GLU A 80 -19.36 -2.92 -14.88
N ARG A 81 -20.24 -2.28 -15.63
CA ARG A 81 -20.12 -2.16 -17.10
C ARG A 81 -18.82 -1.45 -17.49
N TYR A 82 -18.45 -0.42 -16.76
CA TYR A 82 -17.20 0.30 -17.00
C TYR A 82 -15.97 -0.60 -16.78
N ILE A 83 -15.96 -1.38 -15.69
CA ILE A 83 -14.86 -2.32 -15.38
C ILE A 83 -14.78 -3.40 -16.48
N GLN A 84 -15.89 -3.99 -16.88
CA GLN A 84 -15.92 -4.99 -17.95
C GLN A 84 -15.41 -4.44 -19.30
N PHE A 85 -15.85 -3.23 -19.66
CA PHE A 85 -15.39 -2.55 -20.87
C PHE A 85 -13.88 -2.27 -20.82
N LYS A 86 -13.40 -1.78 -19.69
CA LYS A 86 -11.97 -1.57 -19.45
C LYS A 86 -11.16 -2.85 -19.62
N GLN A 87 -11.61 -3.94 -19.00
CA GLN A 87 -10.95 -5.24 -19.10
C GLN A 87 -10.92 -5.77 -20.53
N LEU A 88 -11.97 -5.55 -21.32
CA LEU A 88 -12.00 -5.92 -22.73
C LEU A 88 -10.92 -5.16 -23.54
N ILE A 89 -10.79 -3.86 -23.33
CA ILE A 89 -9.75 -3.06 -24.01
C ILE A 89 -8.35 -3.55 -23.60
N ARG A 90 -8.12 -3.77 -22.31
CA ARG A 90 -6.83 -4.26 -21.80
C ARG A 90 -6.49 -5.65 -22.35
N LYS A 91 -7.48 -6.53 -22.45
CA LYS A 91 -7.34 -7.85 -23.09
C LYS A 91 -6.87 -7.73 -24.55
N GLN A 92 -7.50 -6.85 -25.33
CA GLN A 92 -7.13 -6.64 -26.74
C GLN A 92 -5.73 -6.04 -26.91
N LEU A 93 -5.36 -5.11 -26.03
CA LEU A 93 -4.03 -4.52 -26.03
C LEU A 93 -2.96 -5.55 -25.64
N GLY A 94 -3.19 -6.33 -24.58
CA GLY A 94 -2.26 -7.35 -24.09
C GLY A 94 -2.02 -8.50 -25.07
N LYS A 95 -3.04 -8.89 -25.86
CA LYS A 95 -2.91 -9.94 -26.87
C LYS A 95 -1.87 -9.66 -27.97
N LYS A 96 -1.46 -8.41 -28.16
CA LYS A 96 -0.42 -8.05 -29.14
C LYS A 96 0.96 -8.61 -28.77
N ILE A 97 1.21 -8.87 -27.49
CA ILE A 97 2.49 -9.39 -26.99
C ILE A 97 2.36 -10.86 -26.57
N TYR A 98 1.12 -11.35 -26.42
CA TYR A 98 0.84 -12.72 -26.03
C TYR A 98 1.44 -13.71 -27.04
N GLY A 99 2.36 -14.57 -26.58
CA GLY A 99 3.06 -15.56 -27.41
C GLY A 99 4.39 -15.09 -28.00
N GLU A 100 4.78 -13.81 -27.85
CA GLU A 100 6.08 -13.30 -28.29
C GLU A 100 7.19 -13.48 -27.23
N SER A 101 6.86 -13.98 -26.03
CA SER A 101 7.86 -14.17 -24.98
C SER A 101 8.80 -15.32 -25.34
N ASN A 102 10.10 -15.02 -25.46
CA ASN A 102 11.13 -16.05 -25.60
C ASN A 102 11.04 -17.05 -24.45
N ASN A 103 10.90 -18.34 -24.79
CA ASN A 103 10.76 -19.40 -23.80
C ASN A 103 12.11 -19.93 -23.28
N GLU A 104 13.22 -19.26 -23.59
CA GLU A 104 14.55 -19.64 -23.13
C GLU A 104 14.88 -19.03 -21.78
N GLY A 105 15.40 -19.85 -20.88
CA GLY A 105 15.85 -19.45 -19.54
C GLY A 105 14.79 -19.52 -18.44
N ASP A 106 15.24 -19.26 -17.20
CA ASP A 106 14.43 -19.28 -15.99
C ASP A 106 13.50 -18.07 -15.96
N LYS A 107 12.23 -18.29 -16.31
CA LYS A 107 11.24 -17.22 -16.38
C LYS A 107 10.76 -16.81 -14.99
N VAL A 108 10.84 -15.52 -14.70
CA VAL A 108 10.31 -14.88 -13.49
C VAL A 108 9.17 -13.97 -13.89
N ILE A 109 7.97 -14.21 -13.35
CA ILE A 109 6.85 -13.29 -13.52
C ILE A 109 6.92 -12.21 -12.46
N VAL A 110 6.81 -10.94 -12.87
CA VAL A 110 6.71 -9.80 -11.97
C VAL A 110 5.36 -9.10 -12.18
N PHE A 111 4.52 -9.10 -11.16
CA PHE A 111 3.29 -8.32 -11.16
C PHE A 111 3.60 -6.84 -10.98
N THR A 112 3.28 -6.06 -11.99
CA THR A 112 3.39 -4.60 -12.00
C THR A 112 2.01 -3.97 -11.95
N LEU A 113 1.92 -2.70 -11.55
CA LEU A 113 0.64 -2.04 -11.41
C LEU A 113 0.53 -0.85 -12.37
N THR A 114 -0.60 -0.70 -13.04
CA THR A 114 -0.84 0.47 -13.89
C THR A 114 -0.67 1.79 -13.12
N LYS A 115 -1.15 1.85 -11.87
CA LYS A 115 -1.07 3.08 -11.04
C LYS A 115 0.33 3.38 -10.49
N SER A 116 1.24 2.40 -10.46
CA SER A 116 2.63 2.62 -10.00
C SER A 116 3.55 3.09 -11.12
N TRP A 117 3.07 3.13 -12.37
CA TRP A 117 3.80 3.64 -13.52
C TRP A 117 3.88 5.17 -13.47
N LYS A 118 5.05 5.68 -13.13
CA LYS A 118 5.28 7.12 -12.89
C LYS A 118 6.56 7.56 -13.59
N GLU A 119 6.73 8.86 -13.72
CA GLU A 119 8.01 9.44 -14.14
C GLU A 119 9.13 8.95 -13.22
N SER A 120 10.24 8.58 -13.85
CA SER A 120 11.41 8.10 -13.13
C SER A 120 11.93 9.20 -12.20
N LEU A 121 12.33 8.81 -11.00
CA LEU A 121 12.97 9.72 -10.06
C LEU A 121 14.48 9.84 -10.30
N VAL A 122 15.02 9.10 -11.26
CA VAL A 122 16.45 9.13 -11.60
C VAL A 122 16.68 10.23 -12.63
N PRO A 123 17.51 11.26 -12.33
CA PRO A 123 17.76 12.36 -13.25
C PRO A 123 18.31 11.93 -14.63
N GLU A 124 19.05 10.82 -14.67
CA GLU A 124 19.59 10.23 -15.91
C GLU A 124 18.50 9.70 -16.85
N PHE A 125 17.27 9.52 -16.35
CA PHE A 125 16.11 9.04 -17.10
C PHE A 125 15.03 10.12 -17.27
N ASP A 126 15.44 11.37 -17.46
CA ASP A 126 14.51 12.47 -17.72
C ASP A 126 13.48 12.06 -18.77
N ASN A 127 12.17 12.21 -18.42
CA ASN A 127 11.02 11.82 -19.22
C ASN A 127 10.78 10.30 -19.43
N LYS A 128 11.51 9.40 -18.80
CA LYS A 128 11.15 7.98 -18.76
C LYS A 128 10.23 7.71 -17.59
N ARG A 129 9.29 6.82 -17.80
CA ARG A 129 8.42 6.28 -16.74
C ARG A 129 8.85 4.88 -16.40
N ASP A 130 8.66 4.53 -15.12
CA ASP A 130 8.95 3.20 -14.60
C ASP A 130 7.95 2.82 -13.51
N ASP A 131 7.94 1.55 -13.12
CA ASP A 131 7.15 1.09 -11.98
C ASP A 131 7.83 1.51 -10.67
N SER A 132 7.20 2.45 -9.97
CA SER A 132 7.74 3.04 -8.74
C SER A 132 7.84 2.07 -7.54
N LEU A 133 7.32 0.84 -7.65
CA LEU A 133 7.36 -0.18 -6.61
C LEU A 133 8.37 -1.28 -6.90
N VAL A 134 8.45 -1.72 -8.15
CA VAL A 134 9.25 -2.90 -8.54
C VAL A 134 10.22 -2.63 -9.70
N GLY A 135 10.25 -1.42 -10.27
CA GLY A 135 11.10 -1.10 -11.43
C GLY A 135 12.57 -1.40 -11.18
N SER A 136 13.15 -0.89 -10.10
CA SER A 136 14.53 -1.18 -9.73
C SER A 136 14.81 -2.68 -9.50
N THR A 137 13.82 -3.42 -8.99
CA THR A 137 13.93 -4.88 -8.84
C THR A 137 13.90 -5.59 -10.20
N ILE A 138 13.07 -5.13 -11.14
CA ILE A 138 13.04 -5.67 -12.51
C ILE A 138 14.41 -5.52 -13.17
N GLU A 139 15.04 -4.36 -13.04
CA GLU A 139 16.38 -4.13 -13.57
C GLU A 139 17.43 -5.05 -12.89
N ALA A 140 17.40 -5.17 -11.57
CA ALA A 140 18.31 -6.07 -10.85
C ALA A 140 18.14 -7.56 -11.24
N LEU A 141 16.90 -8.01 -11.54
CA LEU A 141 16.65 -9.36 -12.06
C LEU A 141 17.22 -9.54 -13.46
N LYS A 142 17.09 -8.54 -14.34
CA LYS A 142 17.69 -8.57 -15.70
C LYS A 142 19.21 -8.57 -15.66
N ASP A 143 19.83 -7.82 -14.75
CA ASP A 143 21.29 -7.80 -14.54
C ASP A 143 21.82 -9.19 -14.16
N LYS A 144 21.01 -9.99 -13.46
CA LYS A 144 21.25 -11.42 -13.17
C LYS A 144 20.91 -12.35 -14.35
N LYS A 145 20.58 -11.80 -15.52
CA LYS A 145 20.25 -12.55 -16.75
C LYS A 145 19.00 -13.45 -16.62
N LEU A 146 18.11 -13.17 -15.67
CA LEU A 146 16.85 -13.87 -15.56
C LEU A 146 15.87 -13.40 -16.64
N ASN A 147 15.05 -14.31 -17.15
CA ASN A 147 14.01 -13.99 -18.12
C ASN A 147 12.80 -13.39 -17.41
N VAL A 148 12.65 -12.07 -17.42
CA VAL A 148 11.62 -11.34 -16.66
C VAL A 148 10.41 -11.05 -17.54
N LEU A 149 9.24 -11.60 -17.19
CA LEU A 149 7.96 -11.26 -17.78
C LEU A 149 7.18 -10.33 -16.84
N CYS A 150 7.01 -9.08 -17.25
CA CYS A 150 6.22 -8.10 -16.52
C CYS A 150 4.73 -8.22 -16.88
N VAL A 151 3.89 -8.51 -15.87
CA VAL A 151 2.44 -8.64 -16.04
C VAL A 151 1.74 -7.47 -15.36
N ASP A 152 1.10 -6.62 -16.15
CA ASP A 152 0.41 -5.41 -15.65
C ASP A 152 -0.98 -5.72 -15.13
N ILE A 153 -1.24 -5.27 -13.90
CA ILE A 153 -2.52 -5.41 -13.19
C ILE A 153 -3.10 -4.03 -12.92
N ASP A 154 -4.37 -3.86 -13.24
CA ASP A 154 -5.09 -2.63 -12.95
C ASP A 154 -6.32 -2.88 -12.08
N TYR A 155 -6.23 -2.53 -10.81
CA TYR A 155 -7.33 -2.59 -9.85
C TYR A 155 -7.96 -1.21 -9.56
N SER A 156 -7.57 -0.17 -10.29
CA SER A 156 -8.14 1.16 -10.14
C SER A 156 -9.52 1.27 -10.79
N ARG A 157 -10.38 2.12 -10.25
CA ARG A 157 -11.68 2.40 -10.88
C ARG A 157 -11.55 3.19 -12.18
N SER A 158 -10.53 4.04 -12.28
CA SER A 158 -10.23 4.83 -13.48
C SER A 158 -8.89 4.37 -14.06
N THR A 159 -8.89 3.95 -15.32
CA THR A 159 -7.67 3.54 -16.03
C THR A 159 -7.21 4.64 -16.97
N ASN A 160 -5.94 4.98 -16.90
CA ASN A 160 -5.29 5.75 -17.94
C ASN A 160 -4.79 4.79 -19.04
N LEU A 161 -5.50 4.74 -20.15
CA LEU A 161 -5.17 3.84 -21.27
C LEU A 161 -3.84 4.20 -21.94
N ASP A 162 -3.37 5.43 -21.83
CA ASP A 162 -2.08 5.82 -22.39
C ASP A 162 -0.93 5.20 -21.60
N ILE A 163 -1.08 5.14 -20.25
CA ILE A 163 -0.16 4.38 -19.41
C ILE A 163 -0.14 2.89 -19.82
N VAL A 164 -1.30 2.30 -20.03
CA VAL A 164 -1.36 0.88 -20.45
C VAL A 164 -0.65 0.67 -21.78
N ARG A 165 -0.89 1.54 -22.78
CA ARG A 165 -0.21 1.48 -24.08
C ARG A 165 1.30 1.66 -23.97
N GLU A 166 1.74 2.57 -23.11
CA GLU A 166 3.16 2.80 -22.83
C GLU A 166 3.81 1.58 -22.19
N LYS A 167 3.19 0.97 -21.19
CA LYS A 167 3.68 -0.27 -20.55
C LYS A 167 3.79 -1.42 -21.56
N ILE A 168 2.80 -1.57 -22.45
CA ILE A 168 2.85 -2.59 -23.52
C ILE A 168 4.02 -2.33 -24.48
N LYS A 169 4.29 -1.07 -24.84
CA LYS A 169 5.48 -0.71 -25.65
C LYS A 169 6.79 -1.05 -24.93
N ASN A 170 6.79 -1.07 -23.61
CA ASN A 170 7.92 -1.47 -22.78
C ASN A 170 7.93 -2.97 -22.43
N GLY A 171 7.19 -3.81 -23.17
CA GLY A 171 7.21 -5.26 -23.02
C GLY A 171 6.34 -5.82 -21.90
N HIS A 172 5.46 -5.01 -21.28
CA HIS A 172 4.51 -5.52 -20.29
C HIS A 172 3.30 -6.15 -20.98
N ILE A 173 2.82 -7.28 -20.47
CA ILE A 173 1.55 -7.87 -20.87
C ILE A 173 0.48 -7.58 -19.82
N THR A 174 -0.76 -7.36 -20.22
CA THR A 174 -1.85 -7.20 -19.25
C THR A 174 -2.37 -8.56 -18.79
N ILE A 175 -2.71 -8.71 -17.53
CA ILE A 175 -3.26 -9.97 -16.99
C ILE A 175 -4.53 -10.40 -17.74
N GLU A 176 -5.31 -9.46 -18.24
CA GLU A 176 -6.53 -9.73 -19.00
C GLU A 176 -6.27 -10.45 -20.35
N ALA A 177 -5.04 -10.47 -20.85
CA ALA A 177 -4.67 -11.26 -22.04
C ALA A 177 -4.87 -12.77 -21.78
N TYR A 178 -4.80 -13.20 -20.52
CA TYR A 178 -4.97 -14.59 -20.10
C TYR A 178 -6.43 -14.97 -19.78
N PHE A 179 -7.39 -14.07 -19.96
CA PHE A 179 -8.82 -14.40 -19.91
C PHE A 179 -9.23 -15.20 -21.16
N THR A 180 -9.39 -16.50 -21.04
CA THR A 180 -9.90 -17.37 -22.10
C THR A 180 -11.42 -17.51 -21.97
N ARG A 181 -12.09 -18.04 -23.00
CA ARG A 181 -13.52 -18.36 -22.92
C ARG A 181 -13.78 -19.40 -21.84
N GLU A 182 -12.96 -20.44 -21.79
CA GLU A 182 -13.07 -21.49 -20.77
C GLU A 182 -12.94 -20.95 -19.35
N SER A 183 -11.97 -20.04 -19.11
CA SER A 183 -11.81 -19.42 -17.78
C SER A 183 -13.00 -18.53 -17.40
N GLU A 184 -13.62 -17.86 -18.36
CA GLU A 184 -14.84 -17.07 -18.12
C GLU A 184 -16.03 -17.98 -17.78
N ASP A 185 -16.20 -19.10 -18.50
CA ASP A 185 -17.27 -20.07 -18.24
C ASP A 185 -17.09 -20.70 -16.84
N LYS A 186 -15.87 -21.13 -16.47
CA LYS A 186 -15.54 -21.62 -15.12
C LYS A 186 -15.83 -20.59 -14.03
N ALA A 187 -15.45 -19.34 -14.25
CA ALA A 187 -15.71 -18.27 -13.28
C ALA A 187 -17.21 -18.02 -13.12
N PHE A 188 -17.98 -18.08 -14.20
CA PHE A 188 -19.44 -17.95 -14.14
C PHE A 188 -20.08 -19.09 -13.35
N GLU A 189 -19.70 -20.32 -13.59
CA GLU A 189 -20.18 -21.48 -12.80
C GLU A 189 -19.83 -21.33 -11.32
N GLY A 190 -18.61 -20.86 -11.01
CA GLY A 190 -18.15 -20.63 -9.65
C GLY A 190 -19.03 -19.60 -8.93
N ILE A 191 -19.28 -18.44 -9.55
CA ILE A 191 -20.09 -17.40 -8.90
C ILE A 191 -21.55 -17.82 -8.72
N VAL A 192 -22.11 -18.62 -9.61
CA VAL A 192 -23.48 -19.14 -9.45
C VAL A 192 -23.60 -20.00 -8.19
N LYS A 193 -22.63 -20.88 -7.92
CA LYS A 193 -22.59 -21.70 -6.70
C LYS A 193 -22.49 -20.83 -5.45
N ILE A 194 -21.62 -19.82 -5.46
CA ILE A 194 -21.41 -18.92 -4.33
C ILE A 194 -22.66 -18.05 -4.07
N LYS A 195 -23.31 -17.56 -5.10
CA LYS A 195 -24.58 -16.82 -4.97
C LYS A 195 -25.68 -17.67 -4.35
N LYS A 196 -25.76 -18.94 -4.73
CA LYS A 196 -26.71 -19.88 -4.09
C LYS A 196 -26.43 -19.99 -2.60
N LEU A 197 -25.17 -20.25 -2.22
CA LEU A 197 -24.76 -20.31 -0.81
C LEU A 197 -25.10 -18.99 -0.08
N TRP A 198 -24.78 -17.84 -0.67
CA TRP A 198 -25.06 -16.54 -0.07
C TRP A 198 -26.57 -16.33 0.15
N ASN A 199 -27.41 -16.71 -0.83
CA ASN A 199 -28.86 -16.60 -0.69
C ASN A 199 -29.41 -17.49 0.43
N GLU A 200 -28.84 -18.67 0.63
CA GLU A 200 -29.17 -19.55 1.74
C GLU A 200 -28.74 -18.94 3.09
N LEU A 201 -27.50 -18.46 3.21
CA LEU A 201 -26.99 -17.86 4.43
C LEU A 201 -27.76 -16.59 4.84
N LYS A 202 -28.00 -15.67 3.92
CA LYS A 202 -28.73 -14.44 4.25
C LYS A 202 -30.23 -14.64 4.52
N ALA A 203 -30.80 -15.82 4.20
CA ALA A 203 -32.15 -16.19 4.59
C ALA A 203 -32.20 -16.77 6.01
N ASP A 204 -31.12 -17.36 6.49
CA ASP A 204 -31.07 -18.00 7.80
C ASP A 204 -30.94 -16.98 8.94
N GLN A 205 -31.92 -17.00 9.86
CA GLN A 205 -31.93 -16.10 11.02
C GLN A 205 -30.74 -16.40 11.96
N LYS A 206 -30.38 -17.67 12.13
CA LYS A 206 -29.22 -18.03 12.97
C LYS A 206 -27.92 -17.42 12.46
N PHE A 207 -27.74 -17.37 11.14
CA PHE A 207 -26.58 -16.71 10.54
C PHE A 207 -26.57 -15.20 10.81
N LYS A 208 -27.71 -14.53 10.69
CA LYS A 208 -27.83 -13.09 10.99
C LYS A 208 -27.56 -12.76 12.46
N ASP A 209 -27.93 -13.66 13.35
CA ASP A 209 -27.73 -13.50 14.79
C ASP A 209 -26.27 -13.63 15.21
N LEU A 210 -25.37 -14.17 14.35
CA LEU A 210 -23.93 -14.22 14.61
C LEU A 210 -23.23 -12.85 14.50
N PHE A 211 -23.85 -11.88 13.84
CA PHE A 211 -23.27 -10.56 13.61
C PHE A 211 -23.44 -9.64 14.82
N VAL A 212 -22.91 -10.04 15.97
CA VAL A 212 -22.96 -9.24 17.21
C VAL A 212 -21.61 -8.59 17.48
N TYR A 213 -21.59 -7.26 17.64
CA TYR A 213 -20.44 -6.48 18.06
C TYR A 213 -20.86 -5.57 19.22
N ASN A 214 -20.15 -5.64 20.36
CA ASN A 214 -20.50 -4.90 21.59
C ASN A 214 -21.97 -5.04 22.00
N ASN A 215 -22.50 -6.26 22.00
CA ASN A 215 -23.91 -6.59 22.33
C ASN A 215 -24.95 -5.97 21.36
N VAL A 216 -24.53 -5.45 20.23
CA VAL A 216 -25.42 -4.92 19.20
C VAL A 216 -25.37 -5.84 17.98
N ASN A 217 -26.52 -6.27 17.47
CA ASN A 217 -26.57 -6.98 16.19
C ASN A 217 -26.35 -5.96 15.06
N ILE A 218 -25.25 -6.13 14.32
CA ILE A 218 -24.81 -5.21 13.27
C ILE A 218 -25.15 -5.72 11.85
N TRP A 219 -25.90 -6.82 11.72
CA TRP A 219 -26.27 -7.41 10.43
C TRP A 219 -26.87 -6.39 9.45
N GLU A 220 -27.88 -5.64 9.91
CA GLU A 220 -28.59 -4.68 9.04
C GLU A 220 -27.68 -3.55 8.50
N PHE A 221 -26.58 -3.28 9.17
CA PHE A 221 -25.59 -2.26 8.77
C PHE A 221 -24.51 -2.84 7.85
N LEU A 222 -24.23 -4.15 7.93
CA LEU A 222 -23.27 -4.86 7.09
C LEU A 222 -23.90 -5.48 5.84
N LYS A 223 -25.19 -5.78 5.86
CA LYS A 223 -25.90 -6.53 4.81
C LYS A 223 -25.65 -5.98 3.40
N SER A 224 -25.80 -4.67 3.20
CA SER A 224 -25.58 -4.03 1.90
C SER A 224 -24.13 -4.23 1.41
N ARG A 225 -23.17 -4.14 2.32
CA ARG A 225 -21.75 -4.38 2.01
C ARG A 225 -21.50 -5.85 1.65
N LEU A 226 -22.07 -6.78 2.39
CA LEU A 226 -21.96 -8.21 2.13
C LEU A 226 -22.64 -8.58 0.80
N ASP A 227 -23.83 -8.06 0.51
CA ASP A 227 -24.50 -8.26 -0.77
C ASP A 227 -23.61 -7.80 -1.95
N ASN A 228 -22.88 -6.68 -1.79
CA ASN A 228 -21.94 -6.20 -2.79
C ASN A 228 -20.73 -7.13 -2.95
N ILE A 229 -20.17 -7.63 -1.84
CA ILE A 229 -19.03 -8.55 -1.86
C ILE A 229 -19.42 -9.85 -2.59
N PHE A 230 -20.59 -10.41 -2.26
CA PHE A 230 -21.10 -11.64 -2.87
C PHE A 230 -21.76 -11.43 -4.24
N SER A 231 -21.69 -10.21 -4.80
CA SER A 231 -22.19 -9.87 -6.13
C SER A 231 -21.25 -10.30 -7.25
N GLU A 232 -21.75 -10.16 -8.47
CA GLU A 232 -20.95 -10.34 -9.69
C GLU A 232 -19.79 -9.35 -9.81
N LEU A 233 -19.86 -8.22 -9.11
CA LEU A 233 -18.80 -7.20 -9.20
C LEU A 233 -17.51 -7.62 -8.47
N TYR A 234 -17.62 -8.17 -7.26
CA TYR A 234 -16.43 -8.50 -6.46
C TYR A 234 -15.99 -9.95 -6.59
N LEU A 235 -16.78 -10.90 -6.11
CA LEU A 235 -16.36 -12.30 -6.11
C LEU A 235 -16.21 -12.88 -7.50
N TYR A 236 -17.08 -12.50 -8.44
CA TYR A 236 -16.91 -12.91 -9.83
C TYR A 236 -15.58 -12.41 -10.43
N SER A 237 -15.27 -11.13 -10.19
CA SER A 237 -13.97 -10.57 -10.64
C SER A 237 -12.79 -11.29 -9.99
N ILE A 238 -12.87 -11.62 -8.71
CA ILE A 238 -11.85 -12.39 -7.99
C ILE A 238 -11.64 -13.76 -8.66
N ILE A 239 -12.71 -14.50 -8.89
CA ILE A 239 -12.64 -15.82 -9.53
C ILE A 239 -12.04 -15.72 -10.94
N ARG A 240 -12.44 -14.71 -11.74
CA ARG A 240 -11.84 -14.46 -13.05
C ARG A 240 -10.33 -14.22 -12.97
N TYR A 241 -9.86 -13.48 -11.97
CA TYR A 241 -8.42 -13.29 -11.76
C TYR A 241 -7.72 -14.56 -11.31
N ILE A 242 -8.34 -15.41 -10.50
CA ILE A 242 -7.81 -16.73 -10.14
C ILE A 242 -7.61 -17.56 -11.41
N GLU A 243 -8.60 -17.63 -12.28
CA GLU A 243 -8.51 -18.34 -13.56
C GLU A 243 -7.47 -17.71 -14.50
N ALA A 244 -7.37 -16.39 -14.56
CA ALA A 244 -6.36 -15.71 -15.38
C ALA A 244 -4.93 -16.01 -14.88
N VAL A 245 -4.71 -16.03 -13.59
CA VAL A 245 -3.40 -16.39 -13.01
C VAL A 245 -3.10 -17.87 -13.26
N ASN A 246 -4.10 -18.73 -13.19
CA ASN A 246 -3.92 -20.14 -13.54
C ASN A 246 -3.49 -20.31 -15.00
N ASN A 247 -4.18 -19.65 -15.94
CA ASN A 247 -3.80 -19.66 -17.36
C ASN A 247 -2.42 -19.05 -17.60
N LEU A 248 -2.09 -17.95 -16.92
CA LEU A 248 -0.78 -17.33 -16.97
C LEU A 248 0.32 -18.34 -16.58
N VAL A 249 0.15 -19.04 -15.48
CA VAL A 249 1.13 -20.01 -14.97
C VAL A 249 1.25 -21.22 -15.89
N GLU A 250 0.14 -21.73 -16.44
CA GLU A 250 0.14 -22.85 -17.37
C GLU A 250 0.84 -22.52 -18.70
N VAL A 251 0.63 -21.30 -19.22
CA VAL A 251 1.21 -20.85 -20.49
C VAL A 251 2.69 -20.49 -20.33
N GLU A 252 3.01 -19.70 -19.30
CA GLU A 252 4.33 -19.11 -19.16
C GLU A 252 5.32 -20.00 -18.38
N LYS A 253 4.83 -20.97 -17.60
CA LYS A 253 5.60 -21.95 -16.81
C LYS A 253 6.75 -21.30 -16.01
N PRO A 254 6.45 -20.30 -15.17
CA PRO A 254 7.49 -19.56 -14.46
C PRO A 254 8.18 -20.41 -13.42
N LYS A 255 9.43 -20.09 -13.12
CA LYS A 255 10.20 -20.66 -12.01
C LYS A 255 9.90 -19.94 -10.67
N ALA A 256 9.49 -18.65 -10.74
CA ALA A 256 9.08 -17.84 -9.60
C ALA A 256 8.09 -16.73 -10.01
N LEU A 257 7.30 -16.24 -9.04
CA LEU A 257 6.43 -15.08 -9.21
C LEU A 257 6.69 -14.05 -8.13
N LEU A 258 6.84 -12.79 -8.53
CA LEU A 258 7.11 -11.64 -7.68
C LEU A 258 5.93 -10.67 -7.67
N THR A 259 5.55 -10.18 -6.50
CA THR A 259 4.48 -9.17 -6.36
C THR A 259 4.77 -8.21 -5.20
N SER A 260 4.43 -6.93 -5.37
CA SER A 260 4.54 -5.93 -4.31
C SER A 260 3.25 -5.76 -3.50
N ILE A 261 2.15 -6.36 -3.91
CA ILE A 261 0.86 -6.29 -3.19
C ILE A 261 0.27 -7.71 -3.11
N GLU A 262 0.92 -8.55 -2.33
CA GLU A 262 0.58 -9.97 -2.16
C GLU A 262 -0.77 -10.17 -1.43
N ASN A 263 -1.19 -9.20 -0.62
CA ASN A 263 -2.44 -9.24 0.14
C ASN A 263 -3.68 -8.73 -0.63
N ALA A 264 -3.50 -8.26 -1.87
CA ALA A 264 -4.63 -7.98 -2.76
C ALA A 264 -5.11 -9.25 -3.49
N TYR A 265 -6.29 -9.19 -4.08
CA TYR A 265 -6.91 -10.36 -4.72
C TYR A 265 -6.04 -11.03 -5.79
N PHE A 266 -5.23 -10.29 -6.52
CA PHE A 266 -4.32 -10.84 -7.53
C PHE A 266 -3.07 -11.48 -6.91
N GLY A 267 -2.57 -10.92 -5.81
CA GLY A 267 -1.48 -11.52 -5.04
C GLY A 267 -1.92 -12.80 -4.33
N LEU A 268 -3.10 -12.79 -3.71
CA LEU A 268 -3.71 -14.00 -3.14
C LEU A 268 -3.96 -15.07 -4.22
N ALA A 269 -4.44 -14.67 -5.41
CA ALA A 269 -4.60 -15.60 -6.54
C ALA A 269 -3.25 -16.22 -6.94
N ALA A 270 -2.18 -15.44 -6.98
CA ALA A 270 -0.84 -15.97 -7.25
C ALA A 270 -0.41 -16.99 -6.18
N ILE A 271 -0.59 -16.69 -4.89
CA ILE A 271 -0.24 -17.61 -3.79
C ILE A 271 -0.97 -18.94 -3.96
N TYR A 272 -2.30 -18.91 -4.13
CA TYR A 272 -3.10 -20.14 -4.18
C TYR A 272 -2.94 -20.95 -5.47
N VAL A 273 -2.64 -20.29 -6.59
CA VAL A 273 -2.41 -20.97 -7.88
C VAL A 273 -0.99 -21.54 -7.97
N CYS A 274 0.01 -20.81 -7.50
CA CYS A 274 1.42 -21.20 -7.63
C CYS A 274 1.84 -22.26 -6.60
N ARG A 275 1.34 -22.16 -5.36
CA ARG A 275 1.74 -23.07 -4.27
C ARG A 275 1.55 -24.54 -4.59
N PRO A 276 0.38 -25.04 -5.07
CA PRO A 276 0.20 -26.45 -5.42
C PRO A 276 1.10 -26.92 -6.56
N LYS A 277 1.58 -25.99 -7.39
CA LYS A 277 2.50 -26.26 -8.51
C LYS A 277 3.97 -26.16 -8.08
N GLY A 278 4.21 -25.89 -6.81
CA GLY A 278 5.54 -25.70 -6.27
C GLY A 278 6.28 -24.47 -6.81
N ILE A 279 5.61 -23.47 -7.37
CA ILE A 279 6.21 -22.22 -7.85
C ILE A 279 6.26 -21.24 -6.70
N PRO A 280 7.46 -20.78 -6.26
CA PRO A 280 7.56 -19.83 -5.16
C PRO A 280 6.96 -18.47 -5.53
N VAL A 281 6.18 -17.92 -4.61
CA VAL A 281 5.67 -16.55 -4.68
C VAL A 281 6.44 -15.69 -3.68
N ILE A 282 7.07 -14.64 -4.18
CA ILE A 282 7.84 -13.70 -3.39
C ILE A 282 7.06 -12.39 -3.28
N GLY A 283 6.78 -11.97 -2.05
CA GLY A 283 6.21 -10.66 -1.75
C GLY A 283 7.31 -9.64 -1.54
N ILE A 284 7.10 -8.41 -2.04
CA ILE A 284 7.93 -7.25 -1.70
C ILE A 284 7.09 -6.29 -0.90
N GLN A 285 7.48 -5.99 0.32
CA GLN A 285 6.77 -5.01 1.14
C GLN A 285 6.69 -3.67 0.41
N HIS A 286 5.48 -3.09 0.31
CA HIS A 286 5.25 -1.83 -0.41
C HIS A 286 4.80 -0.67 0.48
N ALA A 287 4.40 -0.96 1.73
CA ALA A 287 3.94 0.02 2.70
C ALA A 287 4.36 -0.38 4.12
N MET A 288 4.32 0.57 5.05
CA MET A 288 4.58 0.28 6.45
C MET A 288 3.51 -0.65 7.02
N ILE A 289 3.94 -1.71 7.70
CA ILE A 289 3.07 -2.67 8.36
C ILE A 289 3.03 -2.35 9.86
N THR A 290 1.83 -2.30 10.41
CA THR A 290 1.59 -2.06 11.83
C THR A 290 0.88 -3.27 12.45
N PRO A 291 0.88 -3.42 13.80
CA PRO A 291 0.20 -4.53 14.47
C PRO A 291 -1.30 -4.65 14.20
N VAL A 292 -1.88 -3.68 13.48
CA VAL A 292 -3.32 -3.61 13.16
C VAL A 292 -3.60 -3.52 11.67
N THR A 293 -2.61 -3.81 10.81
CA THR A 293 -2.80 -3.79 9.34
C THR A 293 -3.56 -5.03 8.87
N PRO A 294 -4.85 -4.92 8.45
CA PRO A 294 -5.75 -6.08 8.31
C PRO A 294 -5.31 -7.12 7.28
N GLY A 295 -4.57 -6.70 6.24
CA GLY A 295 -4.10 -7.60 5.18
C GLY A 295 -2.87 -8.43 5.55
N TYR A 296 -2.24 -8.13 6.69
CA TYR A 296 -1.01 -8.79 7.16
C TYR A 296 -1.16 -9.47 8.51
N ILE A 297 -2.12 -9.01 9.33
CA ILE A 297 -2.30 -9.56 10.66
C ILE A 297 -3.33 -10.67 10.62
N HIS A 298 -2.85 -11.89 10.82
CA HIS A 298 -3.61 -13.14 10.80
C HIS A 298 -3.29 -13.89 12.09
N LYS A 299 -4.04 -13.61 13.17
CA LYS A 299 -3.75 -14.12 14.52
C LYS A 299 -4.08 -15.61 14.70
N LYS A 300 -5.07 -16.10 13.94
CA LYS A 300 -5.57 -17.47 14.03
C LYS A 300 -5.58 -18.09 12.64
N ILE A 301 -4.52 -18.78 12.27
CA ILE A 301 -4.42 -19.50 11.01
C ILE A 301 -3.85 -20.88 11.27
N ALA A 302 -4.07 -21.79 10.31
CA ALA A 302 -3.59 -23.16 10.32
C ALA A 302 -2.10 -23.30 10.69
N ASP A 303 -1.76 -24.41 11.33
CA ASP A 303 -0.46 -24.70 11.94
C ASP A 303 0.71 -24.79 10.94
N SER A 304 0.45 -24.70 9.64
CA SER A 304 1.46 -24.78 8.59
C SER A 304 1.29 -23.74 7.51
N ILE A 305 2.39 -23.08 7.13
CA ILE A 305 2.46 -22.16 6.00
C ILE A 305 2.14 -22.86 4.66
N ASP A 306 2.38 -24.16 4.59
CA ASP A 306 2.09 -24.97 3.40
C ASP A 306 0.60 -25.32 3.26
N SER A 307 -0.19 -25.03 4.29
CA SER A 307 -1.64 -25.18 4.25
C SER A 307 -2.26 -24.21 3.23
N LEU A 308 -3.21 -24.70 2.44
CA LEU A 308 -4.03 -23.85 1.55
C LEU A 308 -4.83 -22.79 2.32
N ASP A 309 -5.04 -22.98 3.62
CA ASP A 309 -5.71 -22.01 4.49
C ASP A 309 -4.77 -20.88 4.97
N CYS A 310 -3.51 -20.83 4.53
CA CYS A 310 -2.55 -19.79 4.88
C CYS A 310 -2.35 -18.79 3.72
N PRO A 311 -2.80 -17.50 3.85
CA PRO A 311 -2.75 -16.51 2.78
C PRO A 311 -1.42 -15.76 2.70
N VAL A 312 -0.29 -16.38 3.01
CA VAL A 312 1.02 -15.73 3.01
C VAL A 312 1.91 -16.23 1.88
N VAL A 313 2.84 -15.41 1.46
CA VAL A 313 3.84 -15.74 0.43
C VAL A 313 4.91 -16.69 0.95
N ASP A 314 5.59 -17.42 0.06
CA ASP A 314 6.67 -18.34 0.44
C ASP A 314 7.88 -17.60 0.99
N LYS A 315 8.19 -16.42 0.44
CA LYS A 315 9.19 -15.49 0.97
C LYS A 315 8.68 -14.07 0.89
N PHE A 316 8.87 -13.31 1.96
CA PHE A 316 8.50 -11.92 2.04
C PHE A 316 9.75 -11.05 2.25
N ALA A 317 10.09 -10.30 1.22
CA ALA A 317 11.16 -9.30 1.24
C ALA A 317 10.67 -8.06 2.01
N THR A 318 11.15 -7.88 3.24
CA THR A 318 10.67 -6.84 4.16
C THR A 318 11.65 -5.69 4.30
N TYR A 319 11.13 -4.54 4.75
CA TYR A 319 11.91 -3.32 4.94
C TYR A 319 13.00 -3.49 5.99
N GLY A 320 12.67 -4.01 7.18
CA GLY A 320 13.58 -4.06 8.30
C GLY A 320 13.06 -4.94 9.44
N ASP A 321 13.81 -4.93 10.54
CA ASP A 321 13.55 -5.76 11.73
C ASP A 321 12.18 -5.50 12.36
N SER A 322 11.74 -4.24 12.40
CA SER A 322 10.42 -3.86 12.93
C SER A 322 9.28 -4.60 12.23
N THR A 323 9.33 -4.73 10.90
CA THR A 323 8.32 -5.49 10.14
C THR A 323 8.43 -6.99 10.42
N LYS A 324 9.64 -7.55 10.43
CA LYS A 324 9.88 -8.96 10.76
C LYS A 324 9.28 -9.29 12.12
N GLU A 325 9.56 -8.48 13.13
CA GLU A 325 9.08 -8.67 14.50
C GLU A 325 7.54 -8.65 14.58
N ILE A 326 6.88 -7.71 13.90
CA ILE A 326 5.40 -7.65 13.84
C ILE A 326 4.85 -8.93 13.21
N LEU A 327 5.36 -9.35 12.07
CA LEU A 327 4.82 -10.47 11.31
C LEU A 327 5.04 -11.81 12.01
N THR A 328 6.20 -12.02 12.63
CA THR A 328 6.52 -13.28 13.31
C THR A 328 5.93 -13.39 14.71
N LYS A 329 5.77 -12.26 15.45
CA LYS A 329 5.24 -12.29 16.82
C LYS A 329 3.73 -12.12 16.91
N ILE A 330 3.11 -11.45 15.92
CA ILE A 330 1.69 -11.06 15.99
C ILE A 330 0.85 -11.77 14.92
N SER A 331 1.49 -12.26 13.86
CA SER A 331 0.82 -12.93 12.74
C SER A 331 1.31 -14.37 12.54
N CYS A 332 0.94 -15.00 11.45
CA CYS A 332 1.25 -16.40 11.13
C CYS A 332 2.56 -16.60 10.35
N TYR A 333 3.33 -15.55 10.09
CA TYR A 333 4.55 -15.68 9.30
C TYR A 333 5.64 -16.41 10.08
N SER A 334 6.24 -17.43 9.47
CA SER A 334 7.42 -18.08 10.01
C SER A 334 8.66 -17.19 9.84
N GLU A 335 9.65 -17.35 10.72
CA GLU A 335 10.91 -16.61 10.58
C GLU A 335 11.59 -16.85 9.25
N ASP A 336 11.56 -18.10 8.76
CA ASP A 336 12.16 -18.51 7.49
C ASP A 336 11.46 -17.89 6.27
N SER A 337 10.18 -17.50 6.41
CA SER A 337 9.45 -16.81 5.32
C SER A 337 9.83 -15.35 5.19
N ILE A 338 10.44 -14.73 6.19
CA ILE A 338 10.80 -13.31 6.20
C ILE A 338 12.27 -13.10 5.84
N VAL A 339 12.51 -12.32 4.81
CA VAL A 339 13.87 -11.93 4.38
C VAL A 339 14.00 -10.41 4.43
N ILE A 340 14.88 -9.90 5.26
CA ILE A 340 15.12 -8.46 5.36
C ILE A 340 16.02 -8.02 4.19
N THR A 341 15.44 -7.31 3.24
CA THR A 341 16.13 -6.81 2.04
C THR A 341 16.33 -5.30 2.04
N GLY A 342 15.58 -4.59 2.87
CA GLY A 342 15.31 -3.17 2.68
C GLY A 342 14.23 -2.97 1.61
N GLN A 343 13.96 -1.70 1.29
CA GLN A 343 12.92 -1.35 0.31
C GLN A 343 13.54 -0.94 -1.03
N PRO A 344 13.32 -1.69 -2.12
CA PRO A 344 13.83 -1.36 -3.45
C PRO A 344 13.56 0.06 -3.93
N LYS A 345 12.37 0.60 -3.64
CA LYS A 345 12.00 1.99 -3.95
C LYS A 345 12.98 3.02 -3.37
N TYR A 346 13.65 2.70 -2.27
CA TYR A 346 14.55 3.64 -1.59
C TYR A 346 16.00 3.58 -2.10
N ASP A 347 16.33 2.67 -3.00
CA ASP A 347 17.65 2.61 -3.62
C ASP A 347 17.98 3.89 -4.41
N ILE A 348 16.95 4.62 -4.88
CA ILE A 348 17.10 5.93 -5.53
C ILE A 348 17.71 7.00 -4.62
N ILE A 349 17.59 6.87 -3.29
CA ILE A 349 18.06 7.89 -2.34
C ILE A 349 19.57 8.06 -2.41
N THR A 350 20.32 6.98 -2.57
CA THR A 350 21.77 7.03 -2.74
C THR A 350 22.16 7.77 -4.02
N LYS A 351 21.41 7.56 -5.11
CA LYS A 351 21.63 8.25 -6.39
C LYS A 351 21.34 9.75 -6.27
N ILE A 352 20.23 10.12 -5.62
CA ILE A 352 19.89 11.53 -5.38
C ILE A 352 21.00 12.19 -4.53
N LYS A 353 21.43 11.56 -3.44
CA LYS A 353 22.51 12.11 -2.59
C LYS A 353 23.82 12.34 -3.36
N SER A 354 24.13 11.55 -4.38
CA SER A 354 25.40 11.62 -5.12
C SER A 354 25.38 12.51 -6.37
N SER A 355 24.24 12.67 -7.03
CA SER A 355 24.14 13.33 -8.35
C SER A 355 23.28 14.60 -8.36
N PHE A 356 22.55 14.90 -7.27
CA PHE A 356 21.60 16.00 -7.26
C PHE A 356 22.29 17.37 -7.19
N ASN A 357 21.90 18.27 -8.09
CA ASN A 357 22.37 19.66 -8.13
C ASN A 357 21.41 20.60 -7.38
N ARG A 358 21.76 20.95 -6.13
CA ARG A 358 20.95 21.82 -5.28
C ARG A 358 20.76 23.23 -5.90
N GLU A 359 21.81 23.81 -6.45
CA GLU A 359 21.77 25.17 -6.99
C GLU A 359 20.83 25.27 -8.21
N GLU A 360 20.95 24.31 -9.12
CA GLU A 360 20.10 24.23 -10.29
C GLU A 360 18.63 24.04 -9.92
N PHE A 361 18.33 23.17 -8.97
CA PHE A 361 16.98 22.96 -8.47
C PHE A 361 16.41 24.23 -7.83
N CYS A 362 17.16 24.87 -6.95
CA CYS A 362 16.75 26.12 -6.29
C CYS A 362 16.47 27.21 -7.33
N LYS A 363 17.36 27.38 -8.31
CA LYS A 363 17.17 28.36 -9.40
C LYS A 363 15.92 28.06 -10.24
N LYS A 364 15.68 26.80 -10.59
CA LYS A 364 14.52 26.36 -11.36
C LYS A 364 13.20 26.72 -10.68
N TRP A 365 13.16 26.60 -9.36
CA TRP A 365 11.92 26.75 -8.60
C TRP A 365 11.81 28.07 -7.83
N GLY A 366 12.75 29.00 -7.99
CA GLY A 366 12.73 30.29 -7.29
C GLY A 366 12.98 30.17 -5.78
N ILE A 367 13.78 29.19 -5.38
CA ILE A 367 14.15 28.96 -3.99
C ILE A 367 15.54 29.60 -3.76
N ASP A 368 15.67 30.37 -2.68
CA ASP A 368 16.96 30.98 -2.33
C ASP A 368 17.85 29.96 -1.57
N PRO A 369 18.96 29.49 -2.16
CA PRO A 369 19.81 28.50 -1.53
C PRO A 369 20.53 29.02 -0.28
N ASN A 370 20.56 30.34 -0.03
CA ASN A 370 21.23 30.94 1.12
C ASN A 370 20.30 31.08 2.34
N ARG A 371 19.01 30.86 2.17
CA ARG A 371 18.02 30.90 3.25
C ARG A 371 17.84 29.54 3.89
N LYS A 372 17.25 29.52 5.09
CA LYS A 372 16.73 28.31 5.72
C LYS A 372 15.49 27.83 4.99
N ILE A 373 15.48 26.61 4.52
CA ILE A 373 14.37 26.03 3.76
C ILE A 373 13.54 25.12 4.68
N ALA A 374 12.28 25.49 4.93
CA ALA A 374 11.32 24.67 5.61
C ALA A 374 10.39 24.00 4.60
N MET A 375 10.45 22.68 4.50
CA MET A 375 9.53 21.91 3.65
C MET A 375 8.28 21.50 4.41
N LEU A 376 7.11 21.94 3.94
CA LEU A 376 5.82 21.59 4.50
C LEU A 376 5.13 20.51 3.64
N LEU A 377 4.88 19.36 4.25
CA LEU A 377 4.17 18.24 3.61
C LEU A 377 2.71 18.26 4.04
N THR A 378 1.82 18.60 3.12
CA THR A 378 0.39 18.55 3.41
C THR A 378 -0.19 17.15 3.18
N GLN A 379 -1.33 16.88 3.80
CA GLN A 379 -2.00 15.58 3.77
C GLN A 379 -3.47 15.75 3.41
N ILE A 380 -4.07 14.68 2.86
CA ILE A 380 -5.53 14.59 2.74
C ILE A 380 -6.06 14.25 4.14
N LEU A 381 -6.58 15.26 4.82
CA LEU A 381 -7.22 15.15 6.13
C LEU A 381 -8.75 15.08 5.97
N SER A 382 -9.47 14.88 7.08
CA SER A 382 -10.92 14.65 7.06
C SER A 382 -11.71 15.84 6.53
N SER A 383 -11.23 17.07 6.74
CA SER A 383 -11.83 18.29 6.22
C SER A 383 -10.78 19.27 5.70
N GLU A 384 -11.20 20.21 4.87
CA GLU A 384 -10.37 21.32 4.40
C GLU A 384 -9.96 22.24 5.56
N GLU A 385 -10.87 22.46 6.50
CA GLU A 385 -10.61 23.22 7.72
C GLU A 385 -9.45 22.62 8.52
N GLU A 386 -9.45 21.33 8.73
CA GLU A 386 -8.38 20.63 9.46
C GLU A 386 -7.02 20.74 8.76
N ARG A 387 -7.01 20.68 7.42
CA ARG A 387 -5.81 20.92 6.59
C ARG A 387 -5.30 22.34 6.73
N SER A 388 -6.21 23.30 6.71
CA SER A 388 -5.92 24.74 6.84
C SER A 388 -5.35 25.09 8.22
N ILE A 389 -5.86 24.48 9.30
CA ILE A 389 -5.36 24.69 10.68
C ILE A 389 -3.86 24.44 10.77
N TYR A 390 -3.38 23.29 10.26
CA TYR A 390 -1.95 22.98 10.25
C TYR A 390 -1.14 24.06 9.54
N LEU A 391 -1.45 24.32 8.27
CA LEU A 391 -0.66 25.22 7.44
C LEU A 391 -0.64 26.64 7.99
N ARG A 392 -1.79 27.20 8.40
CA ARG A 392 -1.90 28.56 8.94
C ARG A 392 -1.09 28.73 10.23
N ASN A 393 -1.18 27.78 11.16
CA ASN A 393 -0.45 27.91 12.42
C ASN A 393 1.07 27.84 12.20
N VAL A 394 1.52 26.95 11.32
CA VAL A 394 2.95 26.83 10.98
C VAL A 394 3.45 28.14 10.33
N LEU A 395 2.70 28.70 9.36
CA LEU A 395 3.08 29.95 8.69
C LEU A 395 3.10 31.15 9.67
N LYS A 396 2.14 31.20 10.60
CA LYS A 396 2.14 32.24 11.66
C LYS A 396 3.38 32.16 12.54
N ALA A 397 3.76 30.95 12.95
CA ALA A 397 4.97 30.78 13.76
C ALA A 397 6.25 31.17 12.98
N PHE A 398 6.29 30.93 11.66
CA PHE A 398 7.45 31.27 10.84
C PHE A 398 7.64 32.78 10.63
N LYS A 399 6.64 33.63 10.91
CA LYS A 399 6.81 35.09 10.90
C LYS A 399 7.88 35.59 11.89
N GLU A 400 8.16 34.81 12.93
CA GLU A 400 9.24 35.08 13.89
C GLU A 400 10.64 34.74 13.35
N PHE A 401 10.71 34.06 12.17
CA PHE A 401 11.95 33.56 11.57
C PHE A 401 12.06 34.01 10.10
N PRO A 402 12.37 35.30 9.83
CA PRO A 402 12.39 35.87 8.49
C PRO A 402 13.40 35.21 7.55
N GLU A 403 14.37 34.49 8.08
CA GLU A 403 15.36 33.73 7.31
C GLU A 403 14.78 32.42 6.72
N ILE A 404 13.58 31.98 7.13
CA ILE A 404 12.94 30.79 6.58
C ILE A 404 12.28 31.13 5.24
N GLN A 405 12.58 30.35 4.21
CA GLN A 405 11.74 30.26 3.02
C GLN A 405 10.90 28.98 3.08
N VAL A 406 9.60 29.13 2.80
CA VAL A 406 8.64 28.01 2.86
C VAL A 406 8.54 27.33 1.51
N VAL A 407 8.69 26.01 1.49
CA VAL A 407 8.45 25.15 0.34
C VAL A 407 7.33 24.17 0.67
N ILE A 408 6.20 24.28 0.00
CA ILE A 408 5.04 23.42 0.22
C ILE A 408 5.00 22.30 -0.83
N LYS A 409 4.93 21.06 -0.38
CA LYS A 409 4.67 19.90 -1.23
C LYS A 409 3.26 19.38 -0.96
N PRO A 410 2.28 19.72 -1.81
CA PRO A 410 0.92 19.22 -1.70
C PRO A 410 0.84 17.70 -1.91
N LYS A 411 -0.11 17.04 -1.24
CA LYS A 411 -0.43 15.62 -1.48
C LYS A 411 -1.15 15.42 -2.82
N ALA A 412 -1.97 16.38 -3.21
CA ALA A 412 -2.74 16.39 -4.45
C ALA A 412 -2.62 17.76 -5.14
N ASN A 413 -3.08 17.87 -6.39
CA ASN A 413 -3.18 19.13 -7.13
C ASN A 413 -4.30 20.00 -6.53
N GLU A 414 -4.01 20.65 -5.42
CA GLU A 414 -4.91 21.56 -4.72
C GLU A 414 -4.32 22.97 -4.76
N GLU A 415 -5.11 23.94 -5.16
CA GLU A 415 -4.66 25.34 -5.30
C GLU A 415 -4.78 26.16 -4.01
N TRP A 416 -5.53 25.69 -3.03
CA TRP A 416 -5.77 26.41 -1.77
C TRP A 416 -4.48 26.79 -1.00
N HIS A 417 -3.39 26.05 -1.19
CA HIS A 417 -2.10 26.36 -0.57
C HIS A 417 -1.58 27.75 -0.94
N LYS A 418 -1.72 28.15 -2.21
CA LYS A 418 -1.31 29.48 -2.68
C LYS A 418 -2.17 30.58 -2.05
N GLN A 419 -3.47 30.32 -1.92
CA GLN A 419 -4.38 31.23 -1.26
C GLN A 419 -3.99 31.46 0.20
N VAL A 420 -3.70 30.39 0.94
CA VAL A 420 -3.26 30.47 2.34
C VAL A 420 -1.94 31.24 2.48
N LEU A 421 -0.97 31.03 1.58
CA LEU A 421 0.27 31.82 1.59
C LEU A 421 -0.03 33.34 1.47
N VAL A 422 -0.90 33.74 0.53
CA VAL A 422 -1.29 35.13 0.33
C VAL A 422 -2.01 35.69 1.57
N GLU A 423 -2.98 34.97 2.11
CA GLU A 423 -3.74 35.35 3.31
C GLU A 423 -2.86 35.51 4.55
N GLU A 424 -1.84 34.68 4.68
CA GLU A 424 -0.87 34.76 5.78
C GLU A 424 0.29 35.73 5.48
N GLY A 425 0.29 36.40 4.32
CA GLY A 425 1.30 37.40 3.95
C GLY A 425 2.68 36.81 3.61
N VAL A 426 2.74 35.54 3.19
CA VAL A 426 3.98 34.90 2.73
C VAL A 426 4.11 35.08 1.23
N THR A 427 4.99 35.98 0.82
CA THR A 427 5.12 36.40 -0.61
C THR A 427 6.14 35.61 -1.40
N ASP A 428 7.04 34.91 -0.74
CA ASP A 428 8.16 34.16 -1.30
C ASP A 428 8.06 32.63 -1.08
N GLY A 429 6.86 32.17 -0.67
CA GLY A 429 6.54 30.76 -0.50
C GLY A 429 6.41 30.05 -1.85
N VAL A 430 7.02 28.87 -1.98
CA VAL A 430 7.02 28.07 -3.20
C VAL A 430 6.11 26.85 -3.03
N VAL A 431 5.22 26.60 -3.99
CA VAL A 431 4.33 25.42 -3.99
C VAL A 431 4.72 24.50 -5.13
N LEU A 432 5.04 23.24 -4.82
CA LEU A 432 5.58 22.23 -5.74
C LEU A 432 4.61 21.04 -5.90
N PRO A 433 3.50 21.16 -6.68
CA PRO A 433 2.45 20.15 -6.72
C PRO A 433 2.86 18.86 -7.44
N ASN A 434 3.56 18.95 -8.57
CA ASN A 434 3.76 17.85 -9.52
C ASN A 434 5.18 17.28 -9.56
N ILE A 435 5.97 17.48 -8.51
CA ILE A 435 7.31 16.92 -8.42
C ILE A 435 7.36 15.78 -7.39
N ASN A 436 8.42 14.97 -7.43
CA ASN A 436 8.70 14.05 -6.34
C ASN A 436 9.01 14.82 -5.04
N ALA A 437 8.90 14.15 -3.89
CA ALA A 437 9.18 14.78 -2.61
C ALA A 437 10.67 14.76 -2.23
N TYR A 438 11.48 13.92 -2.87
CA TYR A 438 12.85 13.64 -2.43
C TYR A 438 13.80 14.81 -2.69
N GLU A 439 13.70 15.44 -3.86
CA GLU A 439 14.54 16.60 -4.19
C GLU A 439 14.30 17.79 -3.24
N PRO A 440 13.05 18.26 -3.01
CA PRO A 440 12.83 19.31 -2.02
C PRO A 440 13.12 18.86 -0.57
N MET A 441 12.98 17.57 -0.22
CA MET A 441 13.46 17.06 1.07
C MET A 441 14.98 17.21 1.19
N TYR A 442 15.72 16.86 0.14
CA TYR A 442 17.16 16.92 0.15
C TYR A 442 17.71 18.33 0.37
N ILE A 443 17.09 19.36 -0.23
CA ILE A 443 17.51 20.75 -0.06
C ILE A 443 17.04 21.41 1.24
N SER A 444 16.01 20.87 1.90
CA SER A 444 15.42 21.47 3.10
C SER A 444 16.34 21.40 4.31
N ASP A 445 16.24 22.36 5.22
CA ASP A 445 16.91 22.33 6.53
C ASP A 445 16.10 21.46 7.52
N PHE A 446 14.76 21.47 7.40
CA PHE A 446 13.88 20.56 8.11
C PHE A 446 12.57 20.35 7.35
N VAL A 447 11.86 19.28 7.72
CA VAL A 447 10.57 18.93 7.11
C VAL A 447 9.47 18.97 8.19
N SER A 448 8.33 19.57 7.88
CA SER A 448 7.17 19.58 8.77
C SER A 448 5.97 18.88 8.15
N THR A 449 5.22 18.16 8.99
CA THR A 449 3.97 17.47 8.61
C THR A 449 3.11 17.18 9.84
N VAL A 450 1.87 16.71 9.61
CA VAL A 450 0.97 16.28 10.71
C VAL A 450 1.26 14.83 11.14
N SER A 451 1.24 13.87 10.20
CA SER A 451 1.41 12.43 10.48
C SER A 451 1.75 11.61 9.21
N SER A 452 2.46 12.21 8.25
CA SER A 452 2.76 11.56 6.98
C SER A 452 3.88 10.52 7.11
N THR A 453 3.74 9.40 6.38
CA THR A 453 4.86 8.44 6.18
C THR A 453 6.06 9.07 5.49
N ALA A 454 5.87 10.16 4.74
CA ALA A 454 6.95 10.94 4.15
C ALA A 454 7.89 11.59 5.18
N ALA A 455 7.48 11.69 6.46
CA ALA A 455 8.39 12.04 7.56
C ALA A 455 9.55 11.06 7.71
N VAL A 456 9.30 9.76 7.50
CA VAL A 456 10.36 8.74 7.50
C VAL A 456 11.28 8.93 6.30
N GLU A 457 10.72 9.25 5.13
CA GLU A 457 11.50 9.51 3.91
C GLU A 457 12.40 10.76 4.07
N ALA A 458 11.97 11.79 4.80
CA ALA A 458 12.81 12.94 5.15
C ALA A 458 14.02 12.53 6.03
N MET A 459 13.83 11.57 6.93
CA MET A 459 14.90 11.05 7.77
C MET A 459 15.99 10.33 6.96
N PHE A 460 15.66 9.78 5.78
CA PHE A 460 16.63 9.16 4.87
C PHE A 460 17.62 10.19 4.29
N PHE A 461 17.21 11.45 4.24
CA PHE A 461 18.05 12.58 3.85
C PHE A 461 18.68 13.30 5.06
N ASP A 462 18.66 12.68 6.23
CA ASP A 462 19.19 13.23 7.48
C ASP A 462 18.50 14.51 7.95
N LYS A 463 17.25 14.76 7.49
CA LYS A 463 16.52 15.97 7.81
C LYS A 463 15.80 15.85 9.16
N PRO A 464 15.92 16.86 10.04
CA PRO A 464 15.05 16.98 11.20
C PRO A 464 13.59 17.05 10.78
N VAL A 465 12.71 16.45 11.59
CA VAL A 465 11.27 16.43 11.32
C VAL A 465 10.49 17.09 12.44
N LEU A 466 9.62 18.03 12.08
CA LEU A 466 8.67 18.70 12.95
C LEU A 466 7.27 18.13 12.74
N ILE A 467 6.76 17.38 13.71
CA ILE A 467 5.38 16.87 13.69
C ILE A 467 4.47 17.89 14.37
N VAL A 468 3.53 18.48 13.63
CA VAL A 468 2.58 19.45 14.16
C VAL A 468 1.18 18.83 14.16
N ASN A 469 0.81 18.24 15.29
CA ASN A 469 -0.44 17.48 15.47
C ASN A 469 -1.42 18.19 16.39
N LEU A 470 -1.95 19.32 15.95
CA LEU A 470 -2.87 20.17 16.73
C LEU A 470 -4.27 19.58 16.90
N THR A 471 -4.59 18.50 16.21
CA THR A 471 -5.91 17.84 16.25
C THR A 471 -5.90 16.49 16.96
N ASN A 472 -4.83 16.19 17.69
CA ASN A 472 -4.66 14.94 18.46
C ASN A 472 -4.90 13.67 17.61
N ARG A 473 -4.46 13.66 16.37
CA ARG A 473 -4.52 12.46 15.52
C ARG A 473 -3.63 11.36 16.09
N SER A 474 -4.09 10.13 15.96
CA SER A 474 -3.27 8.99 16.32
C SER A 474 -2.02 8.94 15.44
N ASP A 475 -0.87 8.77 16.05
CA ASP A 475 0.39 8.50 15.36
C ASP A 475 0.34 7.07 14.79
N ALA A 476 0.11 6.98 13.47
CA ALA A 476 0.04 5.68 12.78
C ALA A 476 1.41 4.98 12.76
N LEU A 477 2.47 5.77 12.72
CA LEU A 477 3.86 5.34 12.90
C LEU A 477 4.33 5.87 14.26
N PRO A 478 5.19 5.16 14.99
CA PRO A 478 5.67 5.62 16.29
C PRO A 478 6.69 6.77 16.18
N LEU A 479 6.41 7.76 15.32
CA LEU A 479 7.31 8.87 15.02
C LEU A 479 7.60 9.73 16.25
N ILE A 480 6.54 10.09 16.97
CA ILE A 480 6.67 10.90 18.20
C ILE A 480 7.36 10.10 19.30
N GLN A 481 6.97 8.83 19.47
CA GLN A 481 7.49 7.95 20.52
C GLN A 481 8.96 7.53 20.26
N SER A 482 9.41 7.58 19.01
CA SER A 482 10.78 7.22 18.64
C SER A 482 11.83 8.20 19.15
N GLY A 483 11.44 9.43 19.51
CA GLY A 483 12.35 10.53 19.79
C GLY A 483 13.09 11.08 18.56
N ALA A 484 12.80 10.58 17.37
CA ALA A 484 13.44 11.02 16.13
C ALA A 484 12.79 12.29 15.52
N THR A 485 11.77 12.84 16.17
CA THR A 485 11.05 14.03 15.71
C THR A 485 10.83 15.01 16.86
N VAL A 486 10.73 16.30 16.51
CA VAL A 486 10.15 17.30 17.41
C VAL A 486 8.64 17.28 17.22
N ALA A 487 7.88 17.09 18.30
CA ALA A 487 6.42 17.02 18.23
C ALA A 487 5.78 18.22 18.91
N VAL A 488 4.76 18.79 18.27
CA VAL A 488 3.97 19.93 18.76
C VAL A 488 2.49 19.55 18.74
N THR A 489 1.83 19.66 19.89
CA THR A 489 0.39 19.41 20.06
C THR A 489 -0.38 20.65 20.53
N ASP A 490 0.34 21.71 20.91
CA ASP A 490 -0.22 23.01 21.28
C ASP A 490 0.44 24.11 20.44
N VAL A 491 -0.36 25.01 19.89
CA VAL A 491 0.10 26.12 19.03
C VAL A 491 1.13 27.01 19.71
N LYS A 492 1.00 27.24 21.03
CA LYS A 492 1.91 28.09 21.82
C LYS A 492 3.36 27.56 21.84
N ASP A 493 3.56 26.25 21.65
CA ASP A 493 4.88 25.62 21.68
C ASP A 493 5.56 25.64 20.29
N LEU A 494 4.85 26.07 19.25
CA LEU A 494 5.28 25.92 17.87
C LEU A 494 6.52 26.76 17.55
N ALA A 495 6.53 28.05 17.87
CA ALA A 495 7.68 28.92 17.63
C ALA A 495 8.94 28.45 18.40
N THR A 496 8.77 28.04 19.68
CA THR A 496 9.87 27.48 20.47
C THR A 496 10.41 26.20 19.84
N SER A 497 9.55 25.33 19.32
CA SER A 497 9.95 24.08 18.65
C SER A 497 10.66 24.32 17.32
N VAL A 498 10.23 25.31 16.55
CA VAL A 498 10.92 25.78 15.35
C VAL A 498 12.33 26.29 15.68
N LYS A 499 12.46 27.12 16.73
CA LYS A 499 13.76 27.61 17.21
C LYS A 499 14.69 26.46 17.60
N LYS A 500 14.18 25.44 18.31
CA LYS A 500 14.97 24.25 18.68
C LYS A 500 15.46 23.50 17.46
N ILE A 501 14.56 23.23 16.48
CA ILE A 501 14.90 22.47 15.30
C ILE A 501 15.87 23.21 14.36
N LEU A 502 15.96 24.54 14.44
CA LEU A 502 16.86 25.35 13.63
C LEU A 502 18.23 25.57 14.28
N TYR A 503 18.25 25.79 15.61
CA TYR A 503 19.44 26.38 16.24
C TYR A 503 19.96 25.63 17.47
N ASP A 504 19.15 24.72 18.07
CA ASP A 504 19.59 24.05 19.30
C ASP A 504 20.43 22.81 18.96
N LYS A 505 21.73 22.93 19.22
CA LYS A 505 22.73 21.90 18.91
C LYS A 505 22.45 20.59 19.66
N GLU A 506 22.04 20.65 20.93
CA GLU A 506 21.72 19.47 21.73
C GLU A 506 20.50 18.72 21.14
N THR A 507 19.46 19.47 20.75
CA THR A 507 18.30 18.90 20.03
C THR A 507 18.74 18.22 18.73
N HIS A 508 19.62 18.82 17.93
CA HIS A 508 20.12 18.22 16.68
C HIS A 508 20.85 16.89 16.92
N GLU A 509 21.71 16.83 17.92
CA GLU A 509 22.48 15.61 18.26
C GLU A 509 21.54 14.49 18.74
N LEU A 510 20.58 14.81 19.62
CA LEU A 510 19.58 13.85 20.08
C LEU A 510 18.70 13.31 18.95
N LEU A 511 18.20 14.21 18.10
CA LEU A 511 17.38 13.83 16.93
C LEU A 511 18.19 12.99 15.94
N ALA A 512 19.45 13.31 15.69
CA ALA A 512 20.28 12.56 14.75
C ALA A 512 20.48 11.11 15.22
N LYS A 513 20.81 10.92 16.50
CA LYS A 513 20.98 9.59 17.11
C LYS A 513 19.69 8.77 17.10
N ALA A 514 18.58 9.38 17.49
CA ALA A 514 17.28 8.71 17.50
C ALA A 514 16.80 8.37 16.08
N ARG A 515 17.05 9.27 15.11
CA ARG A 515 16.73 9.09 13.71
C ARG A 515 17.50 7.94 13.07
N GLU A 516 18.80 7.86 13.29
CA GLU A 516 19.65 6.75 12.82
C GLU A 516 19.10 5.40 13.31
N LYS A 517 18.83 5.29 14.60
CA LYS A 517 18.22 4.08 15.17
C LYS A 517 16.89 3.77 14.52
N PHE A 518 15.98 4.75 14.44
CA PHE A 518 14.64 4.57 13.89
C PHE A 518 14.69 4.14 12.42
N VAL A 519 15.55 4.75 11.61
CA VAL A 519 15.71 4.40 10.19
C VAL A 519 16.24 2.97 10.04
N ASN A 520 17.25 2.57 10.81
CA ASN A 520 17.78 1.21 10.76
C ASN A 520 16.73 0.16 11.16
N ASP A 521 15.93 0.42 12.20
CA ASP A 521 14.87 -0.47 12.64
C ASP A 521 13.73 -0.60 11.61
N GLN A 522 13.45 0.48 10.86
CA GLN A 522 12.33 0.52 9.90
C GLN A 522 12.69 0.06 8.48
N VAL A 523 13.88 0.37 7.99
CA VAL A 523 14.22 0.18 6.57
C VAL A 523 15.53 -0.55 6.31
N TYR A 524 16.14 -1.11 7.35
CA TYR A 524 17.41 -1.84 7.28
C TYR A 524 18.55 -0.92 6.80
N LYS A 525 19.10 -1.10 5.59
CA LYS A 525 20.21 -0.33 5.03
C LYS A 525 19.75 0.55 3.88
N LEU A 526 20.19 1.81 3.88
CA LEU A 526 20.02 2.75 2.76
C LEU A 526 21.30 2.79 1.91
N ASP A 527 21.74 1.63 1.44
CA ASP A 527 22.98 1.45 0.68
C ASP A 527 22.76 1.34 -0.85
N GLY A 528 21.52 1.50 -1.30
CA GLY A 528 21.17 1.41 -2.71
C GLY A 528 21.15 -0.01 -3.28
N LYS A 529 21.14 -1.05 -2.43
CA LYS A 529 21.25 -2.46 -2.82
C LYS A 529 20.03 -3.31 -2.44
N SER A 530 18.91 -2.69 -2.08
CA SER A 530 17.70 -3.45 -1.72
C SER A 530 17.17 -4.27 -2.89
N SER A 531 17.18 -3.70 -4.08
CA SER A 531 16.79 -4.38 -5.33
C SER A 531 17.68 -5.58 -5.65
N GLU A 532 18.99 -5.43 -5.47
CA GLU A 532 19.98 -6.51 -5.67
C GLU A 532 19.70 -7.66 -4.70
N ARG A 533 19.48 -7.37 -3.41
CA ARG A 533 19.13 -8.40 -2.39
C ARG A 533 17.84 -9.15 -2.71
N VAL A 534 16.83 -8.46 -3.26
CA VAL A 534 15.59 -9.13 -3.73
C VAL A 534 15.89 -10.02 -4.93
N ALA A 535 16.70 -9.57 -5.89
CA ALA A 535 17.07 -10.38 -7.05
C ALA A 535 17.89 -11.62 -6.64
N GLU A 536 18.80 -11.50 -5.67
CA GLU A 536 19.53 -12.62 -5.08
C GLU A 536 18.63 -13.63 -4.39
N LEU A 537 17.61 -13.15 -3.66
CA LEU A 537 16.60 -14.01 -3.06
C LEU A 537 15.86 -14.84 -4.12
N VAL A 538 15.41 -14.20 -5.20
CA VAL A 538 14.72 -14.89 -6.32
C VAL A 538 15.63 -15.94 -6.94
N GLU A 539 16.85 -15.59 -7.30
CA GLU A 539 17.85 -16.49 -7.89
C GLU A 539 18.12 -17.70 -6.99
N SER A 540 18.26 -17.47 -5.68
CA SER A 540 18.49 -18.55 -4.70
C SER A 540 17.34 -19.56 -4.63
N LEU A 541 16.08 -19.11 -4.82
CA LEU A 541 14.90 -19.97 -4.80
C LEU A 541 14.75 -20.77 -6.08
N ILE A 542 15.14 -20.22 -7.22
CA ILE A 542 15.16 -20.94 -8.50
C ILE A 542 16.20 -22.05 -8.47
N ASN A 543 17.43 -21.73 -8.06
CA ASN A 543 18.56 -22.67 -8.05
C ASN A 543 18.41 -23.82 -6.99
N LYS A 544 17.67 -23.60 -5.89
CA LYS A 544 17.39 -24.66 -4.91
C LYS A 544 16.52 -25.79 -5.43
N LYS A 545 15.76 -25.57 -6.49
CA LYS A 545 14.88 -26.58 -7.10
C LYS A 545 15.56 -27.45 -8.13
N GLU A 546 16.75 -27.10 -8.57
CA GLU A 546 17.54 -27.88 -9.53
C GLU A 546 18.47 -28.91 -8.85
N LYS A 547 18.53 -28.87 -7.51
CA LYS A 547 19.24 -29.86 -6.66
C LYS A 547 18.25 -30.81 -6.00
#